data_22799effc31a9be37c84822a50138437
#
_entry.id   22799effc31a9be37c84822a50138437
#
_cell.length_a   1.000
_cell.length_b   1.000
_cell.length_c   1.000
_cell.angle_alpha   90.00
_cell.angle_beta   90.00
_cell.angle_gamma   90.00
#
_symmetry.space_group_name_H-M   'P 1'
#
loop_
_entity.id
_entity.type
_entity.pdbx_description
1 polymer ?
#
loop_
_entity_poly.entity_id
_entity_poly.type
_entity_poly.pdbx_seq_one_letter_code
_entity_poly.pdbx_strand_id
1 'polypeptide(L)'
;MSNAPELDAAGLPEELSALDQILHRGEANPRTRSGIMTLELLDTTPDWDLFRSRFENASRKVLRLRQKVVTPTLPTAAPRWVVDPDFNLDFHLRRVRVPEPGTLRQVMDLAEVAAQSPLDISRPLWTATL
;
A
#
# COMPACT_ATOMS: atom_id res chain seq x y z
N MET A 1 20.84 -1.39 19.79
CA MET A 1 20.25 -2.28 18.76
C MET A 1 18.86 -2.68 19.26
N SER A 2 17.84 -1.96 18.85
CA SER A 2 16.46 -2.25 19.25
C SER A 2 15.96 -3.43 18.42
N ASN A 3 15.83 -4.58 19.07
CA ASN A 3 15.06 -5.71 18.52
C ASN A 3 13.58 -5.32 18.54
N ALA A 4 13.10 -4.69 17.46
CA ALA A 4 11.67 -4.63 17.25
C ALA A 4 11.17 -6.08 17.08
N PRO A 5 10.13 -6.50 17.82
CA PRO A 5 9.60 -7.84 17.69
C PRO A 5 9.18 -8.06 16.24
N GLU A 6 9.70 -9.10 15.63
CA GLU A 6 9.21 -9.64 14.37
C GLU A 6 7.72 -9.97 14.61
N LEU A 7 6.83 -9.22 13.95
CA LEU A 7 5.39 -9.47 14.05
C LEU A 7 5.13 -10.83 13.39
N ASP A 8 5.09 -11.86 14.22
CA ASP A 8 4.77 -13.21 13.79
C ASP A 8 3.36 -13.23 13.18
N ALA A 9 3.22 -13.87 12.03
CA ALA A 9 1.96 -14.04 11.32
C ALA A 9 0.84 -14.65 12.18
N ALA A 10 1.19 -15.32 13.26
CA ALA A 10 0.29 -15.99 14.20
C ALA A 10 -0.67 -15.04 14.95
N GLY A 11 -0.45 -13.73 14.94
CA GLY A 11 -1.29 -12.76 15.66
C GLY A 11 -2.23 -11.93 14.79
N LEU A 12 -2.19 -12.05 13.46
CA LEU A 12 -3.05 -11.27 12.57
C LEU A 12 -4.33 -12.05 12.23
N PRO A 13 -5.51 -11.40 12.26
CA PRO A 13 -6.75 -12.07 11.88
C PRO A 13 -6.66 -12.52 10.41
N GLU A 14 -6.94 -13.80 10.16
CA GLU A 14 -7.04 -14.31 8.79
C GLU A 14 -8.22 -13.68 8.04
N GLU A 15 -9.33 -13.48 8.71
CA GLU A 15 -10.53 -12.87 8.12
C GLU A 15 -10.50 -11.36 8.26
N LEU A 16 -11.07 -10.66 7.25
CA LEU A 16 -11.26 -9.22 7.33
C LEU A 16 -12.26 -8.89 8.43
N SER A 17 -11.97 -7.85 9.21
CA SER A 17 -12.96 -7.25 10.10
C SER A 17 -14.17 -6.74 9.31
N ALA A 18 -15.30 -6.53 9.97
CA ALA A 18 -16.49 -5.97 9.32
C ALA A 18 -16.21 -4.62 8.67
N LEU A 19 -15.40 -3.78 9.30
CA LEU A 19 -14.98 -2.49 8.76
C LEU A 19 -14.11 -2.68 7.50
N ASP A 20 -13.10 -3.54 7.57
CA ASP A 20 -12.23 -3.82 6.43
C ASP A 20 -13.02 -4.36 5.22
N GLN A 21 -14.04 -5.18 5.48
CA GLN A 21 -14.91 -5.70 4.41
C GLN A 21 -15.70 -4.57 3.74
N ILE A 22 -16.21 -3.60 4.50
CA ILE A 22 -16.93 -2.44 3.95
C ILE A 22 -15.97 -1.60 3.10
N LEU A 23 -14.80 -1.29 3.61
CA LEU A 23 -13.78 -0.53 2.89
C LEU A 23 -13.32 -1.25 1.62
N HIS A 24 -13.04 -2.55 1.73
CA HIS A 24 -12.64 -3.36 0.58
C HIS A 24 -13.69 -3.41 -0.54
N ARG A 25 -14.96 -3.55 -0.18
CA ARG A 25 -16.06 -3.48 -1.15
C ARG A 25 -16.20 -2.11 -1.78
N GLY A 26 -15.91 -1.06 -1.01
CA GLY A 26 -15.92 0.32 -1.47
C GLY A 26 -14.87 0.65 -2.53
N GLU A 27 -13.75 -0.09 -2.56
CA GLU A 27 -12.66 0.17 -3.51
C GLU A 27 -13.08 0.04 -4.98
N ALA A 28 -14.02 -0.84 -5.31
CA ALA A 28 -14.49 -1.03 -6.67
C ALA A 28 -15.23 0.19 -7.24
N ASN A 29 -15.76 1.07 -6.37
CA ASN A 29 -16.54 2.23 -6.80
C ASN A 29 -15.79 3.54 -6.48
N PRO A 30 -15.51 4.39 -7.48
CA PRO A 30 -14.79 5.65 -7.26
C PRO A 30 -15.42 6.58 -6.23
N ARG A 31 -16.75 6.49 -6.02
CA ARG A 31 -17.47 7.35 -5.06
C ARG A 31 -17.35 6.88 -3.62
N THR A 32 -17.02 5.62 -3.39
CA THR A 32 -16.91 5.02 -2.05
C THR A 32 -15.50 4.59 -1.70
N ARG A 33 -14.57 4.77 -2.63
CA ARG A 33 -13.15 4.49 -2.39
C ARG A 33 -12.62 5.37 -1.26
N SER A 34 -11.93 4.77 -0.31
CA SER A 34 -11.46 5.43 0.93
C SER A 34 -9.97 5.20 1.16
N GLY A 35 -9.18 5.30 0.10
CA GLY A 35 -7.72 5.22 0.21
C GLY A 35 -7.16 6.32 1.10
N ILE A 36 -6.14 5.98 1.89
CA ILE A 36 -5.39 6.94 2.70
C ILE A 36 -4.11 7.29 1.95
N MET A 37 -3.84 8.58 1.80
CA MET A 37 -2.59 9.08 1.23
C MET A 37 -1.85 9.91 2.27
N THR A 38 -0.55 9.68 2.37
CA THR A 38 0.37 10.52 3.12
C THR A 38 1.35 11.16 2.13
N LEU A 39 1.50 12.47 2.21
CA LEU A 39 2.51 13.23 1.46
C LEU A 39 3.54 13.75 2.44
N GLU A 40 4.80 13.40 2.23
CA GLU A 40 5.92 13.86 3.03
C GLU A 40 6.84 14.74 2.17
N LEU A 41 7.12 15.94 2.65
CA LEU A 41 8.09 16.85 2.03
C LEU A 41 9.43 16.68 2.72
N LEU A 42 10.43 16.30 1.95
CA LEU A 42 11.79 16.10 2.42
C LEU A 42 12.66 17.28 1.98
N ASP A 43 13.65 17.65 2.79
CA ASP A 43 14.62 18.70 2.47
C ASP A 43 15.63 18.29 1.40
N THR A 44 15.82 16.96 1.21
CA THR A 44 16.68 16.39 0.18
C THR A 44 16.04 15.19 -0.46
N THR A 45 16.29 14.96 -1.75
CA THR A 45 15.82 13.76 -2.45
C THR A 45 16.60 12.53 -1.96
N PRO A 46 15.96 11.52 -1.40
CA PRO A 46 16.62 10.29 -1.00
C PRO A 46 17.22 9.56 -2.21
N ASP A 47 18.30 8.84 -1.96
CA ASP A 47 18.81 7.86 -2.92
C ASP A 47 17.76 6.76 -3.17
N TRP A 48 17.59 6.37 -4.44
CA TRP A 48 16.57 5.39 -4.83
C TRP A 48 16.80 4.02 -4.22
N ASP A 49 18.06 3.56 -4.17
CA ASP A 49 18.38 2.24 -3.63
C ASP A 49 18.15 2.20 -2.11
N LEU A 50 18.45 3.31 -1.43
CA LEU A 50 18.13 3.48 -0.02
C LEU A 50 16.61 3.47 0.21
N PHE A 51 15.83 4.20 -0.58
CA PHE A 51 14.38 4.22 -0.51
C PHE A 51 13.82 2.81 -0.70
N ARG A 52 14.24 2.12 -1.76
CA ARG A 52 13.83 0.74 -2.05
C ARG A 52 14.17 -0.22 -0.93
N SER A 53 15.39 -0.16 -0.39
CA SER A 53 15.83 -1.03 0.70
C SER A 53 15.04 -0.81 1.99
N ARG A 54 14.63 0.43 2.28
CA ARG A 54 13.79 0.75 3.44
C ARG A 54 12.41 0.09 3.32
N PHE A 55 11.78 0.15 2.14
CA PHE A 55 10.50 -0.52 1.90
C PHE A 55 10.63 -2.04 1.89
N GLU A 56 11.71 -2.60 1.35
CA GLU A 56 11.96 -4.04 1.45
C GLU A 56 12.03 -4.49 2.91
N ASN A 57 12.80 -3.79 3.73
CA ASN A 57 12.90 -4.08 5.16
C ASN A 57 11.57 -3.89 5.90
N ALA A 58 10.84 -2.83 5.59
CA ALA A 58 9.53 -2.58 6.18
C ALA A 58 8.54 -3.70 5.83
N SER A 59 8.51 -4.14 4.57
CA SER A 59 7.61 -5.22 4.12
C SER A 59 7.91 -6.58 4.78
N ARG A 60 9.15 -6.81 5.19
CA ARG A 60 9.52 -8.01 5.96
C ARG A 60 9.08 -7.95 7.42
N LYS A 61 9.07 -6.75 8.00
CA LYS A 61 8.68 -6.52 9.40
C LYS A 61 7.16 -6.37 9.57
N VAL A 62 6.50 -5.82 8.57
CA VAL A 62 5.06 -5.59 8.56
C VAL A 62 4.42 -6.51 7.53
N LEU A 63 4.02 -7.70 7.99
CA LEU A 63 3.49 -8.75 7.11
C LEU A 63 2.31 -8.26 6.26
N ARG A 64 1.49 -7.33 6.78
CA ARG A 64 0.36 -6.74 6.06
C ARG A 64 0.77 -6.11 4.72
N LEU A 65 1.98 -5.59 4.60
CA LEU A 65 2.49 -5.06 3.34
C LEU A 65 2.73 -6.13 2.26
N ARG A 66 2.72 -7.41 2.64
CA ARG A 66 2.84 -8.56 1.73
C ARG A 66 1.55 -9.37 1.61
N GLN A 67 0.49 -8.95 2.25
CA GLN A 67 -0.80 -9.64 2.20
C GLN A 67 -1.75 -8.96 1.24
N LYS A 68 -2.48 -9.77 0.50
CA LYS A 68 -3.62 -9.37 -0.33
C LYS A 68 -4.92 -9.93 0.21
N VAL A 69 -6.02 -9.36 -0.22
CA VAL A 69 -7.35 -9.86 0.13
C VAL A 69 -7.79 -10.90 -0.91
N VAL A 70 -8.19 -12.07 -0.43
CA VAL A 70 -8.80 -13.10 -1.26
C VAL A 70 -10.27 -13.23 -0.87
N THR A 71 -11.15 -13.06 -1.84
CA THR A 71 -12.59 -13.26 -1.66
C THR A 71 -12.93 -14.71 -2.06
N PRO A 72 -13.44 -15.52 -1.13
CA PRO A 72 -13.85 -16.88 -1.44
C PRO A 72 -15.01 -16.91 -2.44
N THR A 73 -15.07 -17.97 -3.23
CA THR A 73 -16.18 -18.21 -4.17
C THR A 73 -17.50 -18.59 -3.49
N LEU A 74 -17.43 -19.09 -2.26
CA LEU A 74 -18.60 -19.42 -1.45
C LEU A 74 -19.23 -18.13 -0.88
N PRO A 75 -20.52 -17.87 -1.12
CA PRO A 75 -21.17 -16.63 -0.68
C PRO A 75 -21.19 -16.38 0.83
N THR A 76 -21.02 -17.45 1.63
CA THR A 76 -21.07 -17.40 3.08
C THR A 76 -19.70 -17.21 3.72
N ALA A 77 -18.62 -17.30 2.97
CA ALA A 77 -17.26 -17.17 3.51
C ALA A 77 -16.79 -15.70 3.44
N ALA A 78 -16.19 -15.24 4.53
CA ALA A 78 -15.62 -13.90 4.61
C ALA A 78 -14.33 -13.78 3.79
N PRO A 79 -14.04 -12.60 3.22
CA PRO A 79 -12.74 -12.30 2.64
C PRO A 79 -11.62 -12.47 3.66
N ARG A 80 -10.44 -12.90 3.20
CA ARG A 80 -9.29 -13.23 4.05
C ARG A 80 -8.03 -12.51 3.61
N TRP A 81 -7.18 -12.20 4.58
CA TRP A 81 -5.82 -11.77 4.33
C TRP A 81 -4.93 -12.97 4.04
N VAL A 82 -4.26 -12.97 2.90
CA VAL A 82 -3.37 -14.05 2.47
C VAL A 82 -2.05 -13.44 2.04
N VAL A 83 -0.94 -14.06 2.43
CA VAL A 83 0.38 -13.66 1.90
C VAL A 83 0.36 -13.83 0.40
N ASP A 84 0.76 -12.79 -0.33
CA ASP A 84 0.85 -12.85 -1.77
C ASP A 84 2.12 -13.63 -2.19
N PRO A 85 1.98 -14.83 -2.79
CA PRO A 85 3.13 -15.63 -3.20
C PRO A 85 3.92 -14.97 -4.31
N ASP A 86 3.29 -14.09 -5.07
CA ASP A 86 3.89 -13.36 -6.20
C ASP A 86 4.26 -11.92 -5.82
N PHE A 87 4.44 -11.66 -4.52
CA PHE A 87 4.81 -10.33 -4.05
C PHE A 87 6.07 -9.84 -4.74
N ASN A 88 5.96 -8.70 -5.39
CA ASN A 88 7.08 -8.01 -6.01
C ASN A 88 7.08 -6.54 -5.61
N LEU A 89 8.09 -6.14 -4.87
CA LEU A 89 8.23 -4.78 -4.35
C LEU A 89 8.19 -3.72 -5.47
N ASP A 90 8.74 -4.01 -6.64
CA ASP A 90 8.83 -3.06 -7.74
C ASP A 90 7.46 -2.70 -8.34
N PHE A 91 6.42 -3.49 -8.09
CA PHE A 91 5.04 -3.10 -8.39
C PHE A 91 4.49 -2.01 -7.49
N HIS A 92 5.02 -1.93 -6.28
CA HIS A 92 4.53 -1.01 -5.24
C HIS A 92 5.30 0.30 -5.22
N LEU A 93 6.50 0.33 -5.80
CA LEU A 93 7.35 1.52 -5.79
C LEU A 93 7.28 2.26 -7.13
N ARG A 94 7.24 3.57 -7.06
CA ARG A 94 7.23 4.47 -8.21
C ARG A 94 8.28 5.55 -8.02
N ARG A 95 8.88 5.98 -9.12
CA ARG A 95 9.76 7.13 -9.15
C ARG A 95 9.23 8.10 -10.20
N VAL A 96 8.92 9.32 -9.78
CA VAL A 96 8.32 10.33 -10.63
C VAL A 96 9.08 11.64 -10.48
N ARG A 97 9.33 12.31 -11.58
CA ARG A 97 9.88 13.66 -11.56
C ARG A 97 8.76 14.65 -11.83
N VAL A 98 8.63 15.64 -10.96
CA VAL A 98 7.75 16.79 -11.20
C VAL A 98 8.30 17.61 -12.37
N PRO A 99 7.47 18.04 -13.33
CA PRO A 99 7.91 18.91 -14.42
C PRO A 99 8.48 20.24 -13.90
N GLU A 100 9.40 20.84 -14.66
CA GLU A 100 9.86 22.19 -14.34
C GLU A 100 8.67 23.19 -14.33
N PRO A 101 8.64 24.14 -13.42
CA PRO A 101 9.67 24.53 -12.43
C PRO A 101 9.64 23.79 -11.10
N GLY A 102 8.91 22.69 -10.95
CA GLY A 102 8.93 21.85 -9.74
C GLY A 102 8.26 22.50 -8.52
N THR A 103 7.13 23.15 -8.72
CA THR A 103 6.41 23.84 -7.65
C THR A 103 5.67 22.87 -6.74
N LEU A 104 5.41 23.28 -5.49
CA LEU A 104 4.57 22.52 -4.56
C LEU A 104 3.18 22.25 -5.16
N ARG A 105 2.62 23.17 -5.92
CA ARG A 105 1.34 22.99 -6.60
C ARG A 105 1.37 21.79 -7.55
N GLN A 106 2.42 21.65 -8.35
CA GLN A 106 2.58 20.51 -9.26
C GLN A 106 2.74 19.18 -8.50
N VAL A 107 3.43 19.19 -7.34
CA VAL A 107 3.50 18.01 -6.44
C VAL A 107 2.11 17.63 -5.96
N MET A 108 1.31 18.60 -5.52
CA MET A 108 -0.06 18.37 -5.05
C MET A 108 -0.97 17.84 -6.17
N ASP A 109 -0.83 18.35 -7.39
CA ASP A 109 -1.60 17.87 -8.55
C ASP A 109 -1.28 16.40 -8.86
N LEU A 110 -0.01 15.99 -8.78
CA LEU A 110 0.40 14.60 -8.94
C LEU A 110 -0.13 13.71 -7.78
N ALA A 111 -0.07 14.22 -6.56
CA ALA A 111 -0.58 13.51 -5.38
C ALA A 111 -2.10 13.30 -5.49
N GLU A 112 -2.86 14.29 -5.96
CA GLU A 112 -4.30 14.17 -6.20
C GLU A 112 -4.61 13.06 -7.21
N VAL A 113 -3.90 13.01 -8.34
CA VAL A 113 -4.05 11.94 -9.34
C VAL A 113 -3.75 10.58 -8.74
N ALA A 114 -2.69 10.47 -7.95
CA ALA A 114 -2.33 9.21 -7.28
C ALA A 114 -3.40 8.79 -6.26
N ALA A 115 -3.94 9.75 -5.47
CA ALA A 115 -4.98 9.48 -4.48
C ALA A 115 -6.29 8.99 -5.12
N GLN A 116 -6.61 9.46 -6.32
CA GLN A 116 -7.82 9.06 -7.04
C GLN A 116 -7.63 7.79 -7.86
N SER A 117 -6.40 7.34 -8.05
CA SER A 117 -6.10 6.12 -8.81
C SER A 117 -6.48 4.87 -8.02
N PRO A 118 -7.13 3.87 -8.64
CA PRO A 118 -7.44 2.61 -7.97
C PRO A 118 -6.17 1.82 -7.68
N LEU A 119 -6.13 1.17 -6.52
CA LEU A 119 -5.13 0.16 -6.23
C LEU A 119 -5.53 -1.17 -6.91
N ASP A 120 -4.54 -1.96 -7.28
CA ASP A 120 -4.76 -3.28 -7.85
C ASP A 120 -5.18 -4.26 -6.73
N ILE A 121 -6.46 -4.64 -6.72
CA ILE A 121 -7.03 -5.54 -5.70
C ILE A 121 -6.47 -6.96 -5.75
N SER A 122 -5.78 -7.34 -6.82
CA SER A 122 -5.11 -8.65 -6.92
C SER A 122 -3.77 -8.71 -6.16
N ARG A 123 -3.33 -7.58 -5.59
CA ARG A 123 -2.05 -7.39 -4.90
C ARG A 123 -2.25 -6.75 -3.53
N PRO A 124 -1.22 -6.67 -2.70
CA PRO A 124 -1.25 -5.83 -1.51
C PRO A 124 -1.63 -4.38 -1.83
N LEU A 125 -2.57 -3.82 -1.06
CA LEU A 125 -3.25 -2.56 -1.37
C LEU A 125 -2.45 -1.33 -0.92
N TRP A 126 -1.28 -1.13 -1.47
CA TRP A 126 -0.46 0.04 -1.20
C TRP A 126 0.50 0.35 -2.35
N THR A 127 0.90 1.60 -2.45
CA THR A 127 1.99 2.07 -3.32
C THR A 127 2.75 3.19 -2.62
N ALA A 128 4.02 3.35 -2.95
CA ALA A 128 4.84 4.47 -2.51
C ALA A 128 5.54 5.09 -3.72
N THR A 129 5.58 6.42 -3.75
CA THR A 129 6.17 7.20 -4.85
C THR A 129 7.22 8.16 -4.29
N LEU A 130 8.39 8.17 -4.92
CA LEU A 130 9.48 9.11 -4.69
C LEU A 130 9.60 10.07 -5.89
#